data_d1505cd3c1ee04a4a2b61010cfb5a929
#
_entry.id   d1505cd3c1ee04a4a2b61010cfb5a929
#
_cell.length_a   1.000
_cell.length_b   1.000
_cell.length_c   1.000
_cell.angle_alpha   90.00
_cell.angle_beta   90.00
_cell.angle_gamma   90.00
#
_symmetry.space_group_name_H-M   'P 1'
#
loop_
_entity.id
_entity.type
_entity.pdbx_description
1 polymer ?
#
loop_
_entity_poly.entity_id
_entity_poly.type
_entity_poly.pdbx_seq_one_letter_code
_entity_poly.pdbx_strand_id
1 'polypeptide(L)'
;MSYVSATHDRMIAGLILPCRVAGVDLAAGLVRVCDGAGWTSAWVRWHSQAAGKARHWRAPSLGEQGVLISPSGEPAQGTFVPGLYGDAGAQPDNREHVEVWRFDDGGSLVYDWQAKRYSISLPSGTVAIQVGASSALVTDSAITGKADSITLTGAITLNGDVQINGASLKHNGVNVGSTHVHLGVLPGPGATAPPQ
;
A
#
# COMPACT_ATOMS: atom_id res chain seq x y z
N MET A 1 -44.19 -9.76 -31.83
CA MET A 1 -42.74 -9.50 -31.93
C MET A 1 -42.12 -10.57 -32.81
N SER A 2 -41.25 -10.21 -33.76
CA SER A 2 -40.54 -11.21 -34.54
C SER A 2 -39.48 -11.94 -33.68
N TYR A 3 -39.11 -13.15 -34.02
CA TYR A 3 -38.06 -13.92 -33.36
C TYR A 3 -36.74 -13.13 -33.32
N VAL A 4 -36.41 -12.43 -34.41
CA VAL A 4 -35.21 -11.58 -34.51
C VAL A 4 -35.26 -10.44 -33.49
N SER A 5 -36.38 -9.75 -33.34
CA SER A 5 -36.56 -8.67 -32.38
C SER A 5 -36.35 -9.17 -30.92
N ALA A 6 -36.98 -10.28 -30.56
CA ALA A 6 -36.84 -10.86 -29.23
C ALA A 6 -35.41 -11.33 -28.93
N THR A 7 -34.68 -11.79 -29.95
CA THR A 7 -33.26 -12.18 -29.81
C THR A 7 -32.38 -10.95 -29.59
N HIS A 8 -32.57 -9.88 -30.35
CA HIS A 8 -31.83 -8.63 -30.15
C HIS A 8 -32.11 -8.01 -28.78
N ASP A 9 -33.37 -7.98 -28.33
CA ASP A 9 -33.71 -7.45 -27.00
C ASP A 9 -33.01 -8.22 -25.89
N ARG A 10 -32.93 -9.55 -25.98
CA ARG A 10 -32.20 -10.38 -25.02
C ARG A 10 -30.69 -10.11 -25.05
N MET A 11 -30.10 -9.99 -26.25
CA MET A 11 -28.69 -9.67 -26.40
C MET A 11 -28.34 -8.31 -25.78
N ILE A 12 -29.17 -7.30 -26.05
CA ILE A 12 -29.00 -5.95 -25.50
C ILE A 12 -29.12 -5.98 -23.98
N ALA A 13 -30.14 -6.64 -23.44
CA ALA A 13 -30.32 -6.77 -22.00
C ALA A 13 -29.16 -7.49 -21.30
N GLY A 14 -28.46 -8.41 -21.99
CA GLY A 14 -27.32 -9.15 -21.47
C GLY A 14 -25.98 -8.43 -21.60
N LEU A 15 -25.88 -7.29 -22.30
CA LEU A 15 -24.60 -6.62 -22.56
C LEU A 15 -23.92 -6.10 -21.28
N ILE A 16 -24.70 -5.54 -20.36
CA ILE A 16 -24.22 -4.93 -19.11
C ILE A 16 -25.13 -5.40 -17.98
N LEU A 17 -24.58 -6.20 -17.08
CA LEU A 17 -25.32 -6.81 -15.99
C LEU A 17 -24.76 -6.31 -14.65
N PRO A 18 -25.50 -5.51 -13.88
CA PRO A 18 -25.14 -5.24 -12.48
C PRO A 18 -25.10 -6.55 -11.69
N CYS A 19 -24.05 -6.76 -10.95
CA CYS A 19 -23.83 -8.04 -10.26
C CYS A 19 -22.87 -7.86 -9.07
N ARG A 20 -22.76 -8.94 -8.27
CA ARG A 20 -21.82 -9.02 -7.16
C ARG A 20 -21.01 -10.32 -7.23
N VAL A 21 -19.83 -10.29 -6.65
CA VAL A 21 -18.93 -11.46 -6.62
C VAL A 21 -19.51 -12.56 -5.75
N ALA A 22 -19.69 -13.75 -6.32
CA ALA A 22 -20.15 -14.96 -5.66
C ALA A 22 -19.02 -15.96 -5.40
N GLY A 23 -17.89 -15.85 -6.10
CA GLY A 23 -16.71 -16.69 -5.90
C GLY A 23 -15.48 -16.12 -6.56
N VAL A 24 -14.31 -16.42 -6.01
CA VAL A 24 -13.01 -15.97 -6.51
C VAL A 24 -12.07 -17.16 -6.62
N ASP A 25 -11.48 -17.37 -7.78
CA ASP A 25 -10.37 -18.29 -8.01
C ASP A 25 -9.08 -17.48 -8.17
N LEU A 26 -8.32 -17.37 -7.10
CA LEU A 26 -7.08 -16.58 -7.06
C LEU A 26 -5.99 -17.20 -7.95
N ALA A 27 -5.96 -18.50 -8.08
CA ALA A 27 -4.94 -19.21 -8.85
C ALA A 27 -5.16 -19.03 -10.36
N ALA A 28 -6.42 -19.10 -10.79
CA ALA A 28 -6.79 -18.89 -12.18
C ALA A 28 -6.98 -17.40 -12.56
N GLY A 29 -7.10 -16.50 -11.57
CA GLY A 29 -7.43 -15.10 -11.81
C GLY A 29 -8.84 -14.91 -12.35
N LEU A 30 -9.81 -15.66 -11.81
CA LEU A 30 -11.19 -15.68 -12.27
C LEU A 30 -12.17 -15.41 -11.12
N VAL A 31 -13.36 -14.89 -11.49
CA VAL A 31 -14.48 -14.69 -10.57
C VAL A 31 -15.74 -15.33 -11.11
N ARG A 32 -16.66 -15.67 -10.20
CA ARG A 32 -18.07 -15.88 -10.50
C ARG A 32 -18.87 -14.74 -9.91
N VAL A 33 -19.85 -14.26 -10.66
CA VAL A 33 -20.71 -13.18 -10.23
C VAL A 33 -22.17 -13.60 -10.30
N CYS A 34 -23.02 -13.00 -9.46
CA CYS A 34 -24.44 -13.28 -9.41
C CYS A 34 -25.26 -12.00 -9.35
N ASP A 35 -26.53 -12.10 -9.76
CA ASP A 35 -27.53 -11.02 -9.69
C ASP A 35 -28.21 -10.94 -8.31
N GLY A 36 -28.02 -11.95 -7.46
CA GLY A 36 -28.73 -12.09 -6.19
C GLY A 36 -30.14 -12.64 -6.28
N ALA A 37 -30.64 -12.94 -7.50
CA ALA A 37 -31.97 -13.44 -7.78
C ALA A 37 -32.00 -14.89 -8.29
N GLY A 38 -30.87 -15.58 -8.22
CA GLY A 38 -30.73 -17.01 -8.58
C GLY A 38 -29.83 -17.28 -9.77
N TRP A 39 -29.41 -16.27 -10.51
CA TRP A 39 -28.43 -16.44 -11.58
C TRP A 39 -27.00 -16.29 -11.08
N THR A 40 -26.10 -17.15 -11.58
CA THR A 40 -24.66 -17.09 -11.35
C THR A 40 -23.91 -17.35 -12.65
N SER A 41 -22.89 -16.57 -12.94
CA SER A 41 -22.09 -16.68 -14.17
C SER A 41 -21.22 -17.94 -14.17
N ALA A 42 -20.68 -18.28 -15.35
CA ALA A 42 -19.46 -19.07 -15.46
C ALA A 42 -18.29 -18.32 -14.80
N TRP A 43 -17.13 -18.98 -14.70
CA TRP A 43 -15.88 -18.30 -14.31
C TRP A 43 -15.46 -17.33 -15.40
N VAL A 44 -15.31 -16.04 -15.06
CA VAL A 44 -14.97 -14.97 -15.98
C VAL A 44 -13.76 -14.19 -15.44
N ARG A 45 -13.08 -13.50 -16.31
CA ARG A 45 -11.97 -12.60 -15.92
C ARG A 45 -12.51 -11.35 -15.23
N TRP A 46 -11.71 -10.73 -14.37
CA TRP A 46 -12.00 -9.38 -13.89
C TRP A 46 -11.06 -8.36 -14.52
N HIS A 47 -11.52 -7.11 -14.60
CA HIS A 47 -10.75 -5.97 -15.06
C HIS A 47 -9.70 -5.59 -14.02
N SER A 48 -8.46 -5.34 -14.46
CA SER A 48 -7.36 -4.77 -13.69
C SER A 48 -6.93 -3.43 -14.29
N GLN A 49 -6.40 -2.53 -13.46
CA GLN A 49 -5.92 -1.23 -13.93
C GLN A 49 -4.73 -1.35 -14.89
N ALA A 50 -3.92 -2.38 -14.79
CA ALA A 50 -2.81 -2.65 -15.69
C ALA A 50 -2.53 -4.15 -15.79
N ALA A 51 -2.37 -4.67 -17.02
CA ALA A 51 -2.17 -6.09 -17.31
C ALA A 51 -1.13 -6.33 -18.44
N GLY A 52 -0.23 -5.35 -18.67
CA GLY A 52 0.85 -5.44 -19.66
C GLY A 52 2.21 -5.69 -19.02
N LYS A 53 3.24 -4.91 -19.39
CA LYS A 53 4.56 -4.94 -18.74
C LYS A 53 4.47 -4.52 -17.27
N ALA A 54 3.72 -3.46 -16.97
CA ALA A 54 3.26 -3.16 -15.62
C ALA A 54 1.97 -3.96 -15.35
N ARG A 55 1.83 -4.44 -14.15
CA ARG A 55 0.65 -5.23 -13.71
C ARG A 55 0.19 -4.73 -12.36
N HIS A 56 -1.12 -4.58 -12.22
CA HIS A 56 -1.75 -4.28 -10.95
C HIS A 56 -2.56 -5.50 -10.49
N TRP A 57 -2.43 -5.87 -9.23
CA TRP A 57 -3.16 -6.97 -8.63
C TRP A 57 -3.98 -6.48 -7.44
N ARG A 58 -5.29 -6.61 -7.57
CA ARG A 58 -6.27 -6.51 -6.50
C ARG A 58 -7.38 -7.51 -6.81
N ALA A 59 -7.42 -8.59 -6.05
CA ALA A 59 -8.49 -9.56 -6.20
C ALA A 59 -9.82 -8.94 -5.71
N PRO A 60 -10.92 -9.12 -6.45
CA PRO A 60 -12.23 -8.72 -5.96
C PRO A 60 -12.63 -9.52 -4.72
N SER A 61 -13.36 -8.87 -3.81
CA SER A 61 -13.84 -9.49 -2.57
C SER A 61 -15.20 -10.15 -2.78
N LEU A 62 -15.53 -11.18 -1.97
CA LEU A 62 -16.88 -11.77 -1.97
C LEU A 62 -17.91 -10.70 -1.63
N GLY A 63 -18.98 -10.63 -2.40
CA GLY A 63 -20.03 -9.63 -2.27
C GLY A 63 -19.70 -8.29 -2.93
N GLU A 64 -18.48 -8.06 -3.38
CA GLU A 64 -18.11 -6.81 -4.07
C GLU A 64 -18.99 -6.58 -5.29
N GLN A 65 -19.54 -5.39 -5.39
CA GLN A 65 -20.44 -5.02 -6.47
C GLN A 65 -19.67 -4.48 -7.67
N GLY A 66 -20.22 -4.72 -8.85
CA GLY A 66 -19.66 -4.30 -10.11
C GLY A 66 -20.61 -4.58 -11.25
N VAL A 67 -20.07 -4.57 -12.46
CA VAL A 67 -20.83 -4.89 -13.68
C VAL A 67 -20.11 -5.98 -14.46
N LEU A 68 -20.88 -6.92 -15.03
CA LEU A 68 -20.40 -7.84 -16.03
C LEU A 68 -20.68 -7.25 -17.41
N ILE A 69 -19.64 -7.00 -18.18
CA ILE A 69 -19.72 -6.58 -19.57
C ILE A 69 -19.59 -7.82 -20.44
N SER A 70 -20.64 -8.11 -21.20
CA SER A 70 -20.78 -9.37 -21.94
C SER A 70 -20.84 -9.12 -23.46
N PRO A 71 -19.80 -9.55 -24.23
CA PRO A 71 -19.86 -9.45 -25.69
C PRO A 71 -21.10 -10.13 -26.24
N SER A 72 -21.82 -9.44 -27.11
CA SER A 72 -23.06 -9.92 -27.74
C SER A 72 -24.12 -10.42 -26.75
N GLY A 73 -24.08 -9.95 -25.49
CA GLY A 73 -25.00 -10.39 -24.46
C GLY A 73 -24.75 -11.82 -23.96
N GLU A 74 -23.56 -12.37 -24.16
CA GLU A 74 -23.18 -13.73 -23.72
C GLU A 74 -22.36 -13.64 -22.40
N PRO A 75 -22.96 -13.90 -21.24
CA PRO A 75 -22.31 -13.71 -19.94
C PRO A 75 -21.09 -14.63 -19.72
N ALA A 76 -21.06 -15.81 -20.38
CA ALA A 76 -19.93 -16.72 -20.25
C ALA A 76 -18.63 -16.16 -20.86
N GLN A 77 -18.72 -15.21 -21.78
CA GLN A 77 -17.59 -14.51 -22.40
C GLN A 77 -17.32 -13.15 -21.75
N GLY A 78 -18.01 -12.85 -20.67
CA GLY A 78 -17.98 -11.56 -20.01
C GLY A 78 -16.65 -11.24 -19.31
N THR A 79 -16.51 -9.97 -18.98
CA THR A 79 -15.44 -9.47 -18.10
C THR A 79 -16.10 -8.68 -16.98
N PHE A 80 -15.78 -9.04 -15.74
CA PHE A 80 -16.30 -8.34 -14.57
C PHE A 80 -15.47 -7.08 -14.30
N VAL A 81 -16.15 -5.95 -14.17
CA VAL A 81 -15.55 -4.67 -13.76
C VAL A 81 -15.98 -4.40 -12.32
N PRO A 82 -15.07 -4.60 -11.33
CA PRO A 82 -15.33 -4.39 -9.90
C PRO A 82 -15.36 -2.91 -9.53
N GLY A 83 -15.73 -2.61 -8.27
CA GLY A 83 -15.51 -1.30 -7.66
C GLY A 83 -16.70 -0.37 -7.67
N LEU A 84 -17.93 -0.90 -7.66
CA LEU A 84 -19.12 -0.12 -7.31
C LEU A 84 -19.29 -0.11 -5.78
N TYR A 85 -19.48 1.07 -5.21
CA TYR A 85 -19.81 1.19 -3.78
C TYR A 85 -21.17 0.53 -3.51
N GLY A 86 -21.24 -0.21 -2.41
CA GLY A 86 -22.43 -0.94 -2.02
C GLY A 86 -22.31 -1.60 -0.66
N ASP A 87 -23.12 -2.61 -0.38
CA ASP A 87 -23.18 -3.28 0.92
C ASP A 87 -21.87 -3.94 1.35
N ALA A 88 -21.06 -4.40 0.39
CA ALA A 88 -19.76 -5.00 0.68
C ALA A 88 -18.64 -3.98 0.94
N GLY A 89 -18.85 -2.73 0.57
CA GLY A 89 -17.87 -1.65 0.76
C GLY A 89 -18.46 -0.29 0.41
N ALA A 90 -18.67 0.55 1.41
CA ALA A 90 -19.02 1.94 1.21
C ALA A 90 -17.82 2.75 0.76
N GLN A 91 -18.05 3.97 0.27
CA GLN A 91 -16.96 4.90 -0.02
C GLN A 91 -16.08 5.12 1.22
N PRO A 92 -14.74 5.08 1.08
CA PRO A 92 -13.82 5.20 2.22
C PRO A 92 -13.69 6.63 2.76
N ASP A 93 -14.09 7.64 1.98
CA ASP A 93 -14.01 9.07 2.31
C ASP A 93 -15.07 9.86 1.51
N ASN A 94 -15.34 11.11 1.91
CA ASN A 94 -16.29 12.00 1.24
C ASN A 94 -15.71 13.41 0.94
N ARG A 95 -14.40 13.60 1.16
CA ARG A 95 -13.71 14.86 0.83
C ARG A 95 -13.33 14.86 -0.65
N GLU A 96 -13.51 16.01 -1.32
CA GLU A 96 -13.20 16.13 -2.75
C GLU A 96 -11.69 16.25 -3.06
N HIS A 97 -10.87 16.54 -2.05
CA HIS A 97 -9.44 16.82 -2.18
C HIS A 97 -8.57 15.71 -1.64
N VAL A 98 -9.04 14.46 -1.67
CA VAL A 98 -8.27 13.30 -1.23
C VAL A 98 -8.36 12.15 -2.23
N GLU A 99 -7.29 11.39 -2.33
CA GLU A 99 -7.30 10.03 -2.84
C GLU A 99 -7.02 9.08 -1.69
N VAL A 100 -7.87 8.08 -1.51
CA VAL A 100 -7.83 7.16 -0.36
C VAL A 100 -7.83 5.71 -0.84
N TRP A 101 -6.85 4.96 -0.37
CA TRP A 101 -6.85 3.51 -0.43
C TRP A 101 -6.99 3.01 1.00
N ARG A 102 -8.07 2.29 1.28
CA ARG A 102 -8.34 1.69 2.59
C ARG A 102 -8.35 0.18 2.46
N PHE A 103 -7.66 -0.48 3.38
CA PHE A 103 -7.55 -1.93 3.43
C PHE A 103 -8.43 -2.49 4.56
N ASP A 104 -8.71 -3.80 4.49
CA ASP A 104 -9.63 -4.49 5.41
C ASP A 104 -9.13 -4.50 6.86
N ASP A 105 -7.81 -4.52 7.06
CA ASP A 105 -7.15 -4.44 8.37
C ASP A 105 -7.14 -3.03 8.99
N GLY A 106 -7.73 -2.05 8.32
CA GLY A 106 -7.73 -0.63 8.71
C GLY A 106 -6.52 0.15 8.23
N GLY A 107 -5.57 -0.49 7.56
CA GLY A 107 -4.46 0.18 6.87
C GLY A 107 -4.95 1.14 5.80
N SER A 108 -4.21 2.22 5.57
CA SER A 108 -4.57 3.20 4.54
C SER A 108 -3.40 3.93 3.93
N LEU A 109 -3.58 4.31 2.66
CA LEU A 109 -2.75 5.28 1.95
C LEU A 109 -3.65 6.45 1.60
N VAL A 110 -3.28 7.68 1.99
CA VAL A 110 -4.07 8.88 1.75
C VAL A 110 -3.18 9.98 1.21
N TYR A 111 -3.53 10.51 0.05
CA TYR A 111 -2.98 11.76 -0.44
C TYR A 111 -4.04 12.86 -0.34
N ASP A 112 -3.74 13.88 0.46
CA ASP A 112 -4.56 15.08 0.62
C ASP A 112 -3.85 16.23 -0.07
N TRP A 113 -4.36 16.65 -1.24
CA TRP A 113 -3.71 17.72 -2.01
C TRP A 113 -4.01 19.13 -1.49
N GLN A 114 -5.03 19.30 -0.66
CA GLN A 114 -5.26 20.57 0.02
C GLN A 114 -4.25 20.75 1.16
N ALA A 115 -4.06 19.73 1.99
CA ALA A 115 -3.06 19.71 3.04
C ALA A 115 -1.64 19.45 2.53
N LYS A 116 -1.47 19.07 1.25
CA LYS A 116 -0.20 18.67 0.62
C LYS A 116 0.51 17.56 1.40
N ARG A 117 -0.25 16.59 1.88
CA ARG A 117 0.25 15.52 2.74
C ARG A 117 -0.07 14.13 2.17
N TYR A 118 0.96 13.31 2.06
CA TYR A 118 0.83 11.87 1.81
C TYR A 118 1.01 11.13 3.13
N SER A 119 0.03 10.29 3.49
CA SER A 119 0.01 9.54 4.75
C SER A 119 -0.05 8.04 4.45
N ILE A 120 0.79 7.28 5.12
CA ILE A 120 0.74 5.82 5.21
C ILE A 120 0.42 5.51 6.67
N SER A 121 -0.69 4.83 6.93
CA SER A 121 -1.11 4.48 8.28
C SER A 121 -1.47 3.01 8.35
N LEU A 122 -0.86 2.29 9.28
CA LEU A 122 -1.16 0.90 9.61
C LEU A 122 -1.54 0.82 11.08
N PRO A 123 -2.60 0.08 11.47
CA PRO A 123 -2.92 -0.15 12.88
C PRO A 123 -1.81 -0.89 13.63
N SER A 124 -1.08 -1.77 12.94
CA SER A 124 0.08 -2.52 13.40
C SER A 124 0.90 -3.00 12.22
N GLY A 125 2.11 -3.48 12.46
CA GLY A 125 2.94 -4.08 11.43
C GLY A 125 4.13 -3.20 11.00
N THR A 126 4.45 -3.17 9.72
CA THR A 126 5.68 -2.53 9.23
C THR A 126 5.46 -1.77 7.94
N VAL A 127 5.93 -0.53 7.88
CA VAL A 127 6.17 0.18 6.63
C VAL A 127 7.63 0.00 6.26
N ALA A 128 7.89 -0.61 5.11
CA ALA A 128 9.23 -0.94 4.63
C ALA A 128 9.51 -0.27 3.27
N ILE A 129 10.67 0.36 3.16
CA ILE A 129 11.26 0.80 1.90
C ILE A 129 12.57 0.02 1.75
N GLN A 130 12.73 -0.72 0.66
CA GLN A 130 13.90 -1.55 0.42
C GLN A 130 14.42 -1.40 -1.00
N VAL A 131 15.72 -1.21 -1.14
CA VAL A 131 16.43 -1.20 -2.42
C VAL A 131 17.73 -1.99 -2.25
N GLY A 132 17.83 -3.17 -2.86
CA GLY A 132 18.96 -4.07 -2.65
C GLY A 132 19.16 -4.42 -1.17
N ALA A 133 20.33 -4.12 -0.63
CA ALA A 133 20.67 -4.36 0.78
C ALA A 133 20.29 -3.21 1.74
N SER A 134 19.91 -2.05 1.18
CA SER A 134 19.53 -0.86 1.97
C SER A 134 18.04 -0.87 2.28
N SER A 135 17.67 -0.44 3.50
CA SER A 135 16.27 -0.37 3.93
C SER A 135 16.01 0.75 4.92
N ALA A 136 14.76 1.23 4.92
CA ALA A 136 14.20 2.04 5.99
C ALA A 136 12.90 1.38 6.47
N LEU A 137 12.79 1.12 7.76
CA LEU A 137 11.67 0.41 8.37
C LEU A 137 11.05 1.29 9.46
N VAL A 138 9.74 1.33 9.50
CA VAL A 138 8.95 1.90 10.61
C VAL A 138 8.05 0.81 11.14
N THR A 139 8.16 0.51 12.42
CA THR A 139 7.32 -0.45 13.15
C THR A 139 6.59 0.26 14.28
N ASP A 140 5.78 -0.46 15.05
CA ASP A 140 5.06 0.07 16.20
C ASP A 140 5.98 0.69 17.27
N SER A 141 7.24 0.26 17.35
CA SER A 141 8.17 0.65 18.41
C SER A 141 9.53 1.16 17.94
N ALA A 142 9.82 1.12 16.63
CA ALA A 142 11.15 1.45 16.13
C ALA A 142 11.14 2.08 14.73
N ILE A 143 12.13 2.93 14.49
CA ILE A 143 12.50 3.38 13.15
C ILE A 143 13.93 2.91 12.91
N THR A 144 14.15 2.11 11.86
CA THR A 144 15.46 1.54 11.54
C THR A 144 15.89 1.93 10.12
N GLY A 145 17.06 2.53 10.00
CA GLY A 145 17.74 2.74 8.71
C GLY A 145 18.93 1.79 8.60
N LYS A 146 19.08 1.12 7.47
CA LYS A 146 20.22 0.24 7.16
C LYS A 146 20.74 0.54 5.77
N ALA A 147 22.00 0.88 5.67
CA ALA A 147 22.72 1.08 4.42
C ALA A 147 24.23 1.05 4.68
N ASP A 148 25.05 0.94 3.64
CA ASP A 148 26.51 1.08 3.77
C ASP A 148 26.89 2.51 4.19
N SER A 149 26.07 3.50 3.87
CA SER A 149 26.25 4.89 4.28
C SER A 149 24.91 5.57 4.47
N ILE A 150 24.78 6.34 5.56
CA ILE A 150 23.61 7.22 5.84
C ILE A 150 24.15 8.63 6.00
N THR A 151 23.71 9.57 5.16
CA THR A 151 24.10 10.98 5.25
C THR A 151 22.92 11.83 5.68
N LEU A 152 23.11 12.61 6.74
CA LEU A 152 22.15 13.60 7.21
C LEU A 152 22.78 14.99 7.05
N THR A 153 22.10 15.91 6.34
CA THR A 153 22.59 17.25 6.09
C THR A 153 21.60 18.28 6.66
N GLY A 154 22.11 19.20 7.46
CA GLY A 154 21.32 20.23 8.13
C GLY A 154 21.55 20.26 9.62
N ALA A 155 20.74 21.02 10.36
CA ALA A 155 20.75 21.01 11.82
C ALA A 155 20.07 19.72 12.31
N ILE A 156 20.77 18.94 13.13
CA ILE A 156 20.29 17.68 13.69
C ILE A 156 20.18 17.81 15.20
N THR A 157 18.98 17.59 15.74
CA THR A 157 18.73 17.56 17.18
C THR A 157 18.35 16.15 17.60
N LEU A 158 19.06 15.59 18.59
CA LEU A 158 18.78 14.28 19.17
C LEU A 158 18.33 14.48 20.62
N ASN A 159 17.10 14.05 20.95
CA ASN A 159 16.57 14.12 22.31
C ASN A 159 16.51 12.71 22.90
N GLY A 160 17.32 12.45 23.91
CA GLY A 160 17.43 11.15 24.57
C GLY A 160 18.86 10.62 24.54
N ASP A 161 19.03 9.37 24.96
CA ASP A 161 20.33 8.71 25.00
C ASP A 161 20.81 8.39 23.58
N VAL A 162 22.06 8.67 23.29
CA VAL A 162 22.71 8.37 22.01
C VAL A 162 23.82 7.36 22.22
N GLN A 163 23.68 6.18 21.62
CA GLN A 163 24.71 5.16 21.59
C GLN A 163 25.38 5.13 20.22
N ILE A 164 26.70 5.29 20.19
CA ILE A 164 27.51 5.25 18.97
C ILE A 164 28.46 4.05 19.06
N ASN A 165 28.26 3.07 18.16
CA ASN A 165 29.12 1.90 18.03
C ASN A 165 29.93 2.02 16.74
N GLY A 166 31.24 2.26 16.88
CA GLY A 166 32.12 2.43 15.73
C GLY A 166 33.55 2.75 16.15
N ALA A 167 34.48 2.70 15.20
CA ALA A 167 35.88 2.95 15.42
C ALA A 167 36.21 4.41 15.76
N SER A 168 35.36 5.36 15.33
CA SER A 168 35.62 6.79 15.56
C SER A 168 34.34 7.61 15.54
N LEU A 169 34.29 8.66 16.36
CA LEU A 169 33.35 9.78 16.23
C LEU A 169 34.18 11.03 15.91
N LYS A 170 33.90 11.71 14.80
CA LYS A 170 34.69 12.87 14.36
C LYS A 170 33.84 14.16 14.36
N HIS A 171 34.45 15.24 14.88
CA HIS A 171 33.97 16.60 14.75
C HIS A 171 35.00 17.41 13.95
N ASN A 172 34.64 17.99 12.82
CA ASN A 172 35.57 18.69 11.92
C ASN A 172 36.84 17.90 11.58
N GLY A 173 36.70 16.59 11.37
CA GLY A 173 37.84 15.70 11.05
C GLY A 173 38.62 15.20 12.26
N VAL A 174 38.45 15.79 13.46
CA VAL A 174 39.12 15.39 14.70
C VAL A 174 38.31 14.30 15.41
N ASN A 175 38.95 13.19 15.77
CA ASN A 175 38.31 12.12 16.56
C ASN A 175 38.04 12.60 17.99
N VAL A 176 36.77 12.54 18.39
CA VAL A 176 36.30 12.87 19.76
C VAL A 176 35.71 11.66 20.48
N GLY A 177 35.81 10.47 19.87
CA GLY A 177 35.36 9.20 20.43
C GLY A 177 36.30 8.66 21.54
N SER A 178 36.05 7.42 21.97
CA SER A 178 36.75 6.77 23.11
C SER A 178 38.26 6.60 22.95
N THR A 179 38.79 6.73 21.73
CA THR A 179 40.19 6.58 21.40
C THR A 179 40.94 7.92 21.24
N HIS A 180 40.29 9.06 21.52
CA HIS A 180 40.98 10.35 21.46
C HIS A 180 41.95 10.52 22.63
N VAL A 181 43.02 11.24 22.37
CA VAL A 181 44.09 11.50 23.39
C VAL A 181 44.35 13.00 23.47
N HIS A 182 44.75 13.44 24.65
CA HIS A 182 45.22 14.82 24.91
C HIS A 182 46.70 14.81 25.08
N LEU A 183 47.44 15.59 24.32
CA LEU A 183 48.89 15.73 24.44
C LEU A 183 49.22 16.74 25.56
N GLY A 184 50.32 16.50 26.27
CA GLY A 184 50.79 17.42 27.33
C GLY A 184 50.13 17.26 28.69
N VAL A 185 49.31 16.22 28.89
CA VAL A 185 48.68 15.91 30.19
C VAL A 185 49.50 14.83 30.88
N LEU A 186 49.96 15.09 32.09
CA LEU A 186 50.61 14.07 32.94
C LEU A 186 49.53 13.17 33.55
N PRO A 187 49.73 11.82 33.55
CA PRO A 187 48.80 10.89 34.19
C PRO A 187 48.70 11.20 35.70
N GLY A 188 47.49 11.34 36.22
CA GLY A 188 47.19 11.53 37.64
C GLY A 188 46.00 10.67 38.08
N PRO A 189 45.83 10.40 39.40
CA PRO A 189 44.72 9.57 39.91
C PRO A 189 43.36 10.29 39.95
N GLY A 190 43.28 11.55 39.57
CA GLY A 190 42.06 12.34 39.60
C GLY A 190 41.27 12.25 38.31
N ALA A 191 39.94 12.12 38.39
CA ALA A 191 39.03 12.31 37.27
C ALA A 191 38.74 13.81 37.07
N THR A 192 38.56 14.22 35.84
CA THR A 192 38.04 15.58 35.53
C THR A 192 36.60 15.72 35.98
N ALA A 193 36.15 16.90 36.36
CA ALA A 193 34.73 17.17 36.57
C ALA A 193 33.92 16.93 35.31
N PRO A 194 32.63 16.63 35.43
CA PRO A 194 31.75 16.56 34.27
C PRO A 194 31.82 17.83 33.43
N PRO A 195 31.70 17.76 32.10
CA PRO A 195 31.59 18.94 31.25
C PRO A 195 30.39 19.80 31.66
N GLN A 196 30.59 21.11 31.74
CA GLN A 196 29.55 22.09 32.03
C GLN A 196 28.82 22.53 30.76
#